data_cd5a2b1ad4db24b18244ec3413f80e37
#
_entry.id   cd5a2b1ad4db24b18244ec3413f80e37
#
_cell.length_a   1.000
_cell.length_b   1.000
_cell.length_c   1.000
_cell.angle_alpha   90.00
_cell.angle_beta   90.00
_cell.angle_gamma   90.00
#
_symmetry.space_group_name_H-M   'P 1'
#
loop_
_entity.id
_entity.type
_entity.pdbx_description
1 polymer ?
#
loop_
_entity_poly.entity_id
_entity_poly.type
_entity_poly.pdbx_seq_one_letter_code
_entity_poly.pdbx_strand_id
1 'polypeptide(L)'
;MRPSSFLPDALRERLQRHKIATLAELKRALGTEVALTVLRKLKELDYLSSYSHGGRYYTLRAIARFDSQGLWCYERVWFSRHGTLLATAQRFVDQAAQGYFAQELASALHVQVHDALR
;
A
#
# COMPACT_ATOMS: atom_id res chain seq x y z
N MET A 1 -8.60 10.23 29.51
CA MET A 1 -8.38 10.23 28.80
C MET A 1 -8.46 10.72 27.94
N ARG A 2 -8.18 11.03 27.43
CA ARG A 2 -8.24 11.53 26.69
C ARG A 2 -8.29 11.27 25.57
N PRO A 3 -9.02 11.28 25.35
CA PRO A 3 -9.73 11.14 24.15
C PRO A 3 -8.98 11.42 22.93
N SER A 4 -8.33 12.39 22.87
CA SER A 4 -7.46 12.58 21.77
C SER A 4 -6.34 11.58 21.80
N SER A 5 -6.61 10.53 22.50
CA SER A 5 -5.63 9.53 22.81
C SER A 5 -5.48 8.46 21.75
N PHE A 6 -5.99 8.67 20.54
CA PHE A 6 -5.71 7.77 19.44
C PHE A 6 -4.24 7.97 19.04
N LEU A 7 -3.38 7.06 19.49
CA LEU A 7 -1.96 7.19 19.25
C LEU A 7 -1.55 6.37 18.02
N PRO A 8 -0.65 6.91 17.19
CA PRO A 8 -0.17 6.15 16.03
C PRO A 8 0.47 4.81 16.40
N ASP A 9 0.99 4.68 17.61
CA ASP A 9 1.64 3.46 18.05
C ASP A 9 0.74 2.24 17.96
N ALA A 10 -0.57 2.39 18.17
CA ALA A 10 -1.50 1.27 18.06
C ALA A 10 -1.53 0.73 16.63
N LEU A 11 -1.46 1.61 15.64
CA LEU A 11 -1.42 1.20 14.24
C LEU A 11 -0.08 0.60 13.89
N ARG A 12 1.00 1.19 14.40
CA ARG A 12 2.35 0.68 14.16
C ARG A 12 2.48 -0.74 14.67
N GLU A 13 2.02 -1.01 15.89
CA GLU A 13 2.07 -2.35 16.47
C GLU A 13 1.27 -3.34 15.66
N ARG A 14 0.06 -2.95 15.24
CA ARG A 14 -0.79 -3.83 14.45
C ARG A 14 -0.09 -4.21 13.15
N LEU A 15 0.48 -3.23 12.46
CA LEU A 15 1.12 -3.48 11.18
C LEU A 15 2.45 -4.21 11.34
N GLN A 16 3.20 -3.96 12.40
CA GLN A 16 4.41 -4.71 12.65
C GLN A 16 4.11 -6.18 12.91
N ARG A 17 3.01 -6.46 13.59
CA ARG A 17 2.63 -7.83 13.93
C ARG A 17 2.07 -8.57 12.72
N HIS A 18 1.23 -7.93 11.93
CA HIS A 18 0.50 -8.58 10.84
C HIS A 18 0.99 -8.20 9.46
N LYS A 19 1.86 -7.23 9.34
CA LYS A 19 2.50 -6.72 8.12
C LYS A 19 1.55 -5.87 7.27
N ILE A 20 0.33 -6.33 7.03
CA ILE A 20 -0.67 -5.58 6.26
C ILE A 20 -1.99 -5.60 7.02
N ALA A 21 -2.87 -4.65 6.70
CA ALA A 21 -4.19 -4.59 7.31
C ALA A 21 -5.15 -3.82 6.43
N THR A 22 -6.43 -4.15 6.54
CA THR A 22 -7.50 -3.39 5.89
C THR A 22 -7.86 -2.20 6.78
N LEU A 23 -8.61 -1.26 6.18
CA LEU A 23 -9.06 -0.10 6.94
C LEU A 23 -9.92 -0.50 8.14
N ALA A 24 -10.80 -1.51 7.96
CA ALA A 24 -11.64 -1.99 9.05
C ALA A 24 -10.80 -2.53 10.20
N GLU A 25 -9.75 -3.26 9.90
CA GLU A 25 -8.85 -3.79 10.91
C GLU A 25 -8.10 -2.67 11.62
N LEU A 26 -7.71 -1.64 10.88
CA LEU A 26 -7.00 -0.50 11.46
C LEU A 26 -7.91 0.35 12.34
N LYS A 27 -9.18 0.52 11.93
CA LYS A 27 -10.16 1.19 12.77
C LYS A 27 -10.29 0.48 14.13
N ARG A 28 -10.35 -0.84 14.07
CA ARG A 28 -10.49 -1.64 15.26
C ARG A 28 -9.25 -1.52 16.15
N ALA A 29 -8.07 -1.57 15.54
CA ALA A 29 -6.82 -1.47 16.27
C ALA A 29 -6.66 -0.10 16.94
N LEU A 30 -7.11 0.96 16.26
CA LEU A 30 -7.02 2.32 16.82
C LEU A 30 -8.13 2.63 17.81
N GLY A 31 -9.25 1.93 17.68
CA GLY A 31 -10.41 2.13 18.57
C GLY A 31 -11.34 3.22 18.09
N THR A 32 -11.44 3.43 16.78
CA THR A 32 -12.31 4.46 16.22
C THR A 32 -13.14 3.89 15.08
N GLU A 33 -14.30 4.51 14.84
CA GLU A 33 -15.14 4.20 13.69
C GLU A 33 -14.87 5.15 12.52
N VAL A 34 -14.02 6.15 12.72
CA VAL A 34 -13.83 7.23 11.76
C VAL A 34 -12.62 6.95 10.89
N ALA A 35 -12.87 6.68 9.59
CA ALA A 35 -11.80 6.38 8.63
C ALA A 35 -10.76 7.49 8.55
N LEU A 36 -11.21 8.74 8.54
CA LEU A 36 -10.31 9.88 8.42
C LEU A 36 -9.31 9.94 9.58
N THR A 37 -9.75 9.57 10.79
CA THR A 37 -8.86 9.53 11.94
C THR A 37 -7.74 8.52 11.72
N VAL A 38 -8.09 7.32 11.20
CA VAL A 38 -7.10 6.29 10.90
C VAL A 38 -6.11 6.79 9.87
N LEU A 39 -6.61 7.39 8.78
CA LEU A 39 -5.75 7.84 7.68
C LEU A 39 -4.79 8.94 8.13
N ARG A 40 -5.25 9.84 9.00
CA ARG A 40 -4.38 10.88 9.55
C ARG A 40 -3.23 10.29 10.36
N LYS A 41 -3.53 9.27 11.17
CA LYS A 41 -2.48 8.62 11.97
C LYS A 41 -1.54 7.81 11.11
N LEU A 42 -2.05 7.14 10.08
CA LEU A 42 -1.19 6.44 9.13
C LEU A 42 -0.24 7.38 8.43
N LYS A 43 -0.72 8.58 8.08
CA LYS A 43 0.12 9.57 7.42
C LYS A 43 1.32 9.94 8.28
N GLU A 44 1.14 10.01 9.59
CA GLU A 44 2.25 10.28 10.50
C GLU A 44 3.29 9.17 10.49
N LEU A 45 2.90 7.96 10.10
CA LEU A 45 3.77 6.79 10.10
C LEU A 45 4.38 6.47 8.73
N ASP A 46 4.12 7.29 7.73
CA ASP A 46 4.60 7.08 6.36
C ASP A 46 4.10 5.74 5.82
N TYR A 47 2.82 5.69 5.52
CA TYR A 47 2.15 4.47 5.10
C TYR A 47 2.13 4.31 3.59
N LEU A 48 1.81 3.08 3.16
CA LEU A 48 1.54 2.75 1.77
C LEU A 48 0.20 2.03 1.70
N SER A 49 -0.55 2.29 0.62
CA SER A 49 -1.70 1.45 0.29
C SER A 49 -1.30 0.53 -0.84
N SER A 50 -1.93 -0.64 -0.92
CA SER A 50 -1.61 -1.61 -1.96
C SER A 50 -1.99 -1.05 -3.33
N TYR A 51 -1.20 -1.41 -4.35
CA TYR A 51 -1.61 -1.06 -5.71
C TYR A 51 -2.48 -2.17 -6.32
N SER A 52 -2.53 -3.33 -5.68
CA SER A 52 -3.46 -4.39 -6.03
C SER A 52 -4.69 -4.30 -5.14
N HIS A 53 -5.69 -5.11 -5.42
CA HIS A 53 -6.90 -5.22 -4.58
C HIS A 53 -7.58 -3.88 -4.33
N GLY A 54 -7.54 -2.98 -5.32
CA GLY A 54 -8.23 -1.69 -5.23
C GLY A 54 -7.72 -0.78 -4.10
N GLY A 55 -6.50 -0.97 -3.66
CA GLY A 55 -5.92 -0.14 -2.62
C GLY A 55 -6.46 -0.41 -1.23
N ARG A 56 -7.05 -1.58 -1.00
CA ARG A 56 -7.74 -1.88 0.26
C ARG A 56 -6.83 -2.25 1.42
N TYR A 57 -5.56 -2.53 1.17
CA TYR A 57 -4.63 -2.95 2.21
C TYR A 57 -3.61 -1.88 2.46
N TYR A 58 -3.15 -1.81 3.70
CA TYR A 58 -2.21 -0.79 4.14
C TYR A 58 -1.02 -1.43 4.82
N THR A 59 0.14 -0.81 4.67
CA THR A 59 1.34 -1.19 5.41
C THR A 59 2.16 0.07 5.65
N LEU A 60 3.27 -0.06 6.34
CA LEU A 60 4.20 1.06 6.52
C LEU A 60 5.40 0.86 5.60
N ARG A 61 5.92 1.97 5.08
CA ARG A 61 7.11 1.93 4.24
C ARG A 61 8.27 1.22 4.95
N ALA A 62 8.36 1.40 6.26
CA ALA A 62 9.40 0.77 7.07
C ALA A 62 9.25 -0.75 7.16
N ILE A 63 8.05 -1.29 6.92
CA ILE A 63 7.79 -2.73 7.00
C ILE A 63 8.03 -3.40 5.66
N ALA A 64 7.71 -2.71 4.57
CA ALA A 64 7.80 -3.26 3.22
C ALA A 64 9.26 -3.56 2.85
N ARG A 65 9.46 -4.68 2.16
CA ARG A 65 10.79 -5.08 1.71
C ARG A 65 10.79 -5.12 0.20
N PHE A 66 11.05 -3.97 -0.40
CA PHE A 66 10.98 -3.82 -1.84
C PHE A 66 12.11 -4.57 -2.53
N ASP A 67 11.78 -5.19 -3.66
CA ASP A 67 12.79 -5.84 -4.51
C ASP A 67 13.48 -4.79 -5.38
N SER A 68 14.30 -5.24 -6.33
CA SER A 68 15.06 -4.33 -7.20
C SER A 68 14.15 -3.45 -8.07
N GLN A 69 12.92 -3.86 -8.28
CA GLN A 69 11.96 -3.10 -9.08
C GLN A 69 11.07 -2.21 -8.21
N GLY A 70 11.24 -2.27 -6.89
CA GLY A 70 10.46 -1.45 -5.98
C GLY A 70 9.11 -2.06 -5.62
N LEU A 71 8.96 -3.37 -5.77
CA LEU A 71 7.71 -4.07 -5.47
C LEU A 71 7.88 -4.99 -4.27
N TRP A 72 6.79 -5.15 -3.52
CA TRP A 72 6.76 -6.06 -2.38
C TRP A 72 5.40 -6.76 -2.35
N CYS A 73 5.43 -8.08 -2.24
CA CYS A 73 4.22 -8.88 -2.15
C CYS A 73 4.12 -9.54 -0.79
N TYR A 74 2.98 -9.39 -0.14
CA TYR A 74 2.70 -10.07 1.10
C TYR A 74 1.30 -10.68 1.01
N GLU A 75 1.22 -12.01 1.11
CA GLU A 75 -0.05 -12.74 1.02
C GLU A 75 -0.87 -12.34 -0.20
N ARG A 76 -0.21 -12.26 -1.36
CA ARG A 76 -0.81 -11.90 -2.66
C ARG A 76 -1.22 -10.45 -2.77
N VAL A 77 -0.90 -9.62 -1.77
CA VAL A 77 -1.17 -8.19 -1.82
C VAL A 77 0.12 -7.49 -2.21
N TRP A 78 0.05 -6.64 -3.24
CA TRP A 78 1.23 -5.99 -3.81
C TRP A 78 1.32 -4.54 -3.43
N PHE A 79 2.50 -4.14 -3.04
CA PHE A 79 2.82 -2.75 -2.69
C PHE A 79 4.00 -2.29 -3.53
N SER A 80 4.06 -0.99 -3.79
CA SER A 80 5.12 -0.38 -4.58
C SER A 80 5.75 0.76 -3.81
N ARG A 81 7.07 0.87 -3.91
CA ARG A 81 7.76 2.04 -3.36
C ARG A 81 7.33 3.32 -4.07
N HIS A 82 6.77 3.21 -5.28
CA HIS A 82 6.28 4.36 -6.04
C HIS A 82 4.85 4.74 -5.67
N GLY A 83 4.20 3.95 -4.84
CA GLY A 83 2.87 4.24 -4.31
C GLY A 83 1.75 3.58 -5.10
N THR A 84 1.07 4.37 -5.92
CA THR A 84 -0.12 3.89 -6.64
C THR A 84 0.23 3.01 -7.82
N LEU A 85 -0.78 2.27 -8.32
CA LEU A 85 -0.61 1.48 -9.53
C LEU A 85 -0.20 2.37 -10.72
N LEU A 86 -0.86 3.51 -10.86
CA LEU A 86 -0.56 4.43 -11.96
C LEU A 86 0.89 4.91 -11.90
N ALA A 87 1.34 5.37 -10.74
CA ALA A 87 2.70 5.85 -10.58
C ALA A 87 3.72 4.74 -10.83
N THR A 88 3.41 3.52 -10.37
CA THR A 88 4.28 2.37 -10.56
C THR A 88 4.37 1.99 -12.04
N ALA A 89 3.22 1.93 -12.72
CA ALA A 89 3.19 1.60 -14.14
C ALA A 89 3.97 2.62 -14.96
N GLN A 90 3.81 3.90 -14.64
CA GLN A 90 4.53 4.96 -15.33
C GLN A 90 6.03 4.83 -15.13
N ARG A 91 6.45 4.51 -13.92
CA ARG A 91 7.87 4.32 -13.63
C ARG A 91 8.47 3.15 -14.42
N PHE A 92 7.73 2.05 -14.52
CA PHE A 92 8.15 0.90 -15.29
C PHE A 92 8.32 1.26 -16.76
N VAL A 93 7.35 1.99 -17.32
CA VAL A 93 7.40 2.42 -18.71
C VAL A 93 8.60 3.35 -18.95
N ASP A 94 8.81 4.30 -18.05
CA ASP A 94 9.91 5.27 -18.17
C ASP A 94 11.28 4.59 -18.12
N GLN A 95 11.40 3.51 -17.38
CA GLN A 95 12.66 2.81 -17.22
C GLN A 95 12.93 1.78 -18.32
N ALA A 96 11.91 1.41 -19.08
CA ALA A 96 12.06 0.41 -20.13
C ALA A 96 12.60 1.07 -21.39
N ALA A 97 13.65 0.46 -21.98
CA ALA A 97 14.29 1.01 -23.16
C ALA A 97 13.35 1.06 -24.36
N GLN A 98 12.43 0.12 -24.46
CA GLN A 98 11.51 0.00 -25.59
C GLN A 98 10.05 0.11 -25.18
N GLY A 99 9.79 0.49 -23.93
CA GLY A 99 8.45 0.56 -23.40
C GLY A 99 7.89 -0.82 -23.07
N TYR A 100 6.58 -0.86 -22.86
CA TYR A 100 5.87 -2.09 -22.55
C TYR A 100 4.61 -2.18 -23.39
N PHE A 101 4.30 -3.38 -23.86
CA PHE A 101 2.93 -3.66 -24.30
C PHE A 101 2.07 -3.82 -23.03
N ALA A 102 0.77 -3.58 -23.19
CA ALA A 102 -0.16 -3.63 -22.05
C ALA A 102 -0.08 -4.94 -21.27
N GLN A 103 0.00 -6.05 -21.99
CA GLN A 103 0.06 -7.37 -21.35
C GLN A 103 1.38 -7.58 -20.61
N GLU A 104 2.47 -7.08 -21.15
CA GLU A 104 3.76 -7.17 -20.49
C GLU A 104 3.78 -6.37 -19.21
N LEU A 105 3.21 -5.18 -19.25
CA LEU A 105 3.15 -4.32 -18.07
C LEU A 105 2.27 -4.94 -16.99
N ALA A 106 1.09 -5.45 -17.38
CA ALA A 106 0.19 -6.10 -16.43
C ALA A 106 0.86 -7.29 -15.78
N SER A 107 1.61 -8.06 -16.56
CA SER A 107 2.32 -9.24 -16.05
C SER A 107 3.43 -8.82 -15.08
N ALA A 108 4.18 -7.77 -15.41
CA ALA A 108 5.26 -7.27 -14.56
C ALA A 108 4.72 -6.74 -13.23
N LEU A 109 3.51 -6.19 -13.24
CA LEU A 109 2.89 -5.62 -12.05
C LEU A 109 1.92 -6.58 -11.36
N HIS A 110 1.72 -7.77 -11.93
CA HIS A 110 0.86 -8.81 -11.34
C HIS A 110 -0.59 -8.35 -11.18
N VAL A 111 -1.09 -7.59 -12.16
CA VAL A 111 -2.45 -7.06 -12.16
C VAL A 111 -3.13 -7.35 -13.49
N GLN A 112 -4.44 -7.07 -13.57
CA GLN A 112 -5.18 -7.21 -14.81
C GLN A 112 -4.78 -6.11 -15.79
N VAL A 113 -4.86 -6.41 -17.09
CA VAL A 113 -4.44 -5.47 -18.12
C VAL A 113 -5.15 -4.13 -17.99
N HIS A 114 -6.47 -4.16 -17.82
CA HIS A 114 -7.23 -2.92 -17.74
C HIS A 114 -6.84 -2.09 -16.51
N ASP A 115 -6.41 -2.74 -15.43
CA ASP A 115 -5.98 -2.02 -14.22
C ASP A 115 -4.65 -1.29 -14.48
N ALA A 116 -3.75 -1.92 -15.22
CA ALA A 116 -2.45 -1.34 -15.51
C ALA A 116 -2.52 -0.12 -16.42
N LEU A 117 -3.61 0.02 -17.18
CA LEU A 117 -3.78 1.11 -18.15
C LEU A 117 -4.72 2.21 -17.67
N ARG A 118 -5.23 2.12 -16.48
CA ARG A 118 -6.18 3.12 -15.97
C ARG A 118 -5.55 4.43 -15.65
#